data_b9c79ab0e3f47dbcfc03bcc9170bd522
#
_entry.id   b9c79ab0e3f47dbcfc03bcc9170bd522
#
_cell.length_a   1.000
_cell.length_b   1.000
_cell.length_c   1.000
_cell.angle_alpha   90.00
_cell.angle_beta   90.00
_cell.angle_gamma   90.00
#
_symmetry.space_group_name_H-M   'P 1'
#
loop_
_entity.id
_entity.type
_entity.pdbx_description
1 polymer ?
#
loop_
_entity_poly.entity_id
_entity_poly.type
_entity_poly.pdbx_seq_one_letter_code
_entity_poly.pdbx_strand_id
1 'polypeptide(L)'
;MKAFRLAIVRQKYRPDGGAERFVSRALEALEQQDLDLNVITREWQGDVNPNWHIHLCNPMKFGRISRERGFAEAARALWQKESFDLVQSHERIPGCDIYRAGDGVHRRWLLQRARLLPEWRRKWLFSNRYHRYVMCAERAMYAAPELKAVICNAEMIKREIIADFGVPADKITVIYNAIDNQKFLPANEQQRQQLRAQYQLPQQAHCLIFVGSGFERKGLAAAIRAVAATDSYLLVVGKDKAEKRYRSLAQKLGCNDRVRFMGVQKQTLPFYQAADALLLPTLYDPFPNVILEAMSCGLPVITSTTCGGAEFITPGQNGFVCDALDVSALTEAIVALPRQALGSSMGEAARLRIMSATPAHLSEQLISLYNRLLD
;
A
#
# COMPACT_ATOMS: atom_id res chain seq x y z
N MET A 1 8.66 -24.09 -25.29
CA MET A 1 9.57 -22.91 -25.08
C MET A 1 10.39 -23.19 -23.84
N LYS A 2 11.66 -22.79 -23.78
CA LYS A 2 12.44 -22.93 -22.53
C LYS A 2 11.86 -21.99 -21.48
N ALA A 3 11.53 -22.52 -20.31
CA ALA A 3 11.06 -21.67 -19.19
C ALA A 3 12.13 -20.61 -18.91
N PHE A 4 11.74 -19.32 -18.83
CA PHE A 4 12.69 -18.28 -18.47
C PHE A 4 12.86 -18.18 -16.95
N ARG A 5 14.08 -17.85 -16.51
CA ARG A 5 14.45 -17.76 -15.10
C ARG A 5 14.25 -16.36 -14.58
N LEU A 6 13.20 -16.15 -13.77
CA LEU A 6 12.90 -14.87 -13.12
C LEU A 6 13.38 -14.87 -11.66
N ALA A 7 14.17 -13.88 -11.28
CA ALA A 7 14.50 -13.61 -9.89
C ALA A 7 13.70 -12.43 -9.35
N ILE A 8 12.95 -12.63 -8.25
CA ILE A 8 12.29 -11.57 -7.50
C ILE A 8 13.05 -11.30 -6.20
N VAL A 9 13.47 -10.05 -6.00
CA VAL A 9 14.30 -9.64 -4.86
C VAL A 9 13.47 -8.84 -3.87
N ARG A 10 13.32 -9.37 -2.64
CA ARG A 10 12.60 -8.71 -1.54
C ARG A 10 13.25 -9.07 -0.20
N GLN A 11 13.56 -8.07 0.66
CA GLN A 11 14.23 -8.31 1.94
C GLN A 11 13.46 -9.21 2.90
N LYS A 12 12.15 -9.09 2.95
CA LYS A 12 11.29 -9.88 3.82
C LYS A 12 10.06 -10.33 3.07
N TYR A 13 9.72 -11.58 3.25
CA TYR A 13 8.46 -12.13 2.80
C TYR A 13 7.60 -12.52 4.00
N ARG A 14 6.42 -11.93 4.10
CA ARG A 14 5.40 -12.24 5.11
C ARG A 14 4.04 -12.30 4.44
N PRO A 15 3.29 -13.40 4.60
CA PRO A 15 1.96 -13.54 3.94
C PRO A 15 0.97 -12.42 4.31
N ASP A 16 1.13 -11.82 5.50
CA ASP A 16 0.23 -10.79 6.03
C ASP A 16 0.61 -9.35 5.58
N GLY A 17 1.73 -9.16 4.90
CA GLY A 17 2.21 -7.84 4.48
C GLY A 17 1.50 -7.33 3.24
N GLY A 18 1.18 -6.02 3.16
CA GLY A 18 0.48 -5.44 2.00
C GLY A 18 1.29 -5.50 0.70
N ALA A 19 2.61 -5.26 0.77
CA ALA A 19 3.50 -5.36 -0.39
C ALA A 19 3.80 -6.83 -0.75
N GLU A 20 3.85 -7.69 0.25
CA GLU A 20 4.06 -9.13 0.12
C GLU A 20 2.86 -9.82 -0.51
N ARG A 21 1.64 -9.37 -0.24
CA ARG A 21 0.42 -9.86 -0.92
C ARG A 21 0.45 -9.62 -2.43
N PHE A 22 1.07 -8.52 -2.88
CA PHE A 22 1.29 -8.30 -4.31
C PHE A 22 2.22 -9.38 -4.86
N VAL A 23 3.36 -9.64 -4.18
CA VAL A 23 4.33 -10.66 -4.61
C VAL A 23 3.65 -12.03 -4.66
N SER A 24 2.95 -12.45 -3.60
CA SER A 24 2.22 -13.74 -3.59
C SER A 24 1.25 -13.86 -4.75
N ARG A 25 0.42 -12.85 -4.98
CA ARG A 25 -0.57 -12.87 -6.05
C ARG A 25 0.07 -12.87 -7.44
N ALA A 26 1.16 -12.10 -7.61
CA ALA A 26 1.92 -12.11 -8.84
C ALA A 26 2.57 -13.48 -9.08
N LEU A 27 3.13 -14.08 -8.03
CA LEU A 27 3.78 -15.41 -8.10
C LEU A 27 2.75 -16.51 -8.38
N GLU A 28 1.63 -16.55 -7.65
CA GLU A 28 0.54 -17.51 -7.87
C GLU A 28 -0.04 -17.40 -9.28
N ALA A 29 -0.17 -16.19 -9.78
CA ALA A 29 -0.66 -15.94 -11.13
C ALA A 29 0.35 -16.33 -12.22
N LEU A 30 1.67 -16.27 -11.91
CA LEU A 30 2.75 -16.66 -12.80
C LEU A 30 3.01 -18.19 -12.78
N GLU A 31 2.52 -18.93 -11.78
CA GLU A 31 2.66 -20.40 -11.69
C GLU A 31 2.06 -21.17 -12.87
N GLN A 32 1.08 -20.59 -13.55
CA GLN A 32 0.45 -21.21 -14.71
C GLN A 32 1.25 -21.00 -16.02
N GLN A 33 2.41 -20.34 -15.93
CA GLN A 33 3.29 -20.05 -17.05
C GLN A 33 4.58 -20.87 -16.93
N ASP A 34 5.24 -21.14 -18.04
CA ASP A 34 6.55 -21.81 -18.08
C ASP A 34 7.67 -20.90 -17.52
N LEU A 35 7.63 -20.66 -16.21
CA LEU A 35 8.53 -19.79 -15.46
C LEU A 35 9.32 -20.57 -14.41
N ASP A 36 10.64 -20.46 -14.43
CA ASP A 36 11.50 -20.85 -13.32
C ASP A 36 11.61 -19.67 -12.33
N LEU A 37 10.84 -19.74 -11.24
CA LEU A 37 10.66 -18.65 -10.31
C LEU A 37 11.61 -18.73 -9.12
N ASN A 38 12.45 -17.72 -8.98
CA ASN A 38 13.46 -17.61 -7.94
C ASN A 38 13.17 -16.39 -7.04
N VAL A 39 13.22 -16.57 -5.72
CA VAL A 39 12.99 -15.47 -4.76
C VAL A 39 14.25 -15.28 -3.92
N ILE A 40 14.86 -14.10 -4.02
CA ILE A 40 16.02 -13.70 -3.22
C ILE A 40 15.55 -12.88 -2.04
N THR A 41 15.71 -13.41 -0.82
CA THR A 41 15.19 -12.78 0.39
C THR A 41 16.12 -12.97 1.58
N ARG A 42 15.95 -12.15 2.62
CA ARG A 42 16.64 -12.32 3.91
C ARG A 42 15.89 -13.24 4.85
N GLU A 43 14.57 -13.12 4.85
CA GLU A 43 13.68 -13.82 5.77
C GLU A 43 12.44 -14.24 4.99
N TRP A 44 12.14 -15.53 5.05
CA TRP A 44 10.89 -16.10 4.56
C TRP A 44 10.03 -16.55 5.73
N GLN A 45 8.77 -16.19 5.75
CA GLN A 45 7.78 -16.66 6.72
C GLN A 45 6.56 -17.21 5.99
N GLY A 46 6.08 -18.37 6.42
CA GLY A 46 4.97 -19.10 5.83
C GLY A 46 5.44 -20.32 5.04
N ASP A 47 4.47 -21.04 4.47
CA ASP A 47 4.74 -22.21 3.65
C ASP A 47 5.47 -21.82 2.37
N VAL A 48 6.39 -22.68 1.94
CA VAL A 48 7.11 -22.49 0.68
C VAL A 48 6.37 -23.28 -0.39
N ASN A 49 5.99 -22.62 -1.47
CA ASN A 49 5.49 -23.32 -2.64
C ASN A 49 6.62 -24.17 -3.24
N PRO A 50 6.43 -25.48 -3.46
CA PRO A 50 7.47 -26.37 -3.96
C PRO A 50 8.03 -26.00 -5.34
N ASN A 51 7.28 -25.20 -6.11
CA ASN A 51 7.69 -24.72 -7.44
C ASN A 51 8.57 -23.46 -7.39
N TRP A 52 8.84 -22.90 -6.20
CA TRP A 52 9.64 -21.68 -6.04
C TRP A 52 11.01 -21.99 -5.46
N HIS A 53 12.04 -21.42 -6.04
CA HIS A 53 13.41 -21.52 -5.54
C HIS A 53 13.72 -20.34 -4.61
N ILE A 54 13.84 -20.63 -3.29
CA ILE A 54 14.10 -19.59 -2.30
C ILE A 54 15.59 -19.51 -2.00
N HIS A 55 16.19 -18.34 -2.28
CA HIS A 55 17.59 -18.03 -1.98
C HIS A 55 17.67 -17.11 -0.76
N LEU A 56 18.21 -17.61 0.35
CA LEU A 56 18.36 -16.85 1.59
C LEU A 56 19.67 -16.06 1.61
N CYS A 57 19.59 -14.75 1.60
CA CYS A 57 20.70 -13.80 1.72
C CYS A 57 20.57 -12.98 2.99
N ASN A 58 21.18 -13.44 4.10
CA ASN A 58 21.09 -12.75 5.40
C ASN A 58 22.47 -12.43 5.99
N PRO A 59 23.23 -11.50 5.40
CA PRO A 59 24.53 -11.10 5.94
C PRO A 59 24.39 -10.43 7.30
N MET A 60 25.48 -10.43 8.10
CA MET A 60 25.54 -9.75 9.38
C MET A 60 25.19 -8.27 9.24
N LYS A 61 24.51 -7.73 10.26
CA LYS A 61 24.00 -6.35 10.24
C LYS A 61 24.32 -5.60 11.52
N PHE A 62 24.78 -4.39 11.35
CA PHE A 62 25.01 -3.42 12.43
C PHE A 62 24.19 -2.16 12.16
N GLY A 63 22.91 -2.17 12.58
CA GLY A 63 21.96 -1.08 12.34
C GLY A 63 21.31 -1.09 10.95
N ARG A 64 20.50 -0.04 10.68
CA ARG A 64 19.65 0.01 9.50
C ARG A 64 20.42 0.10 8.18
N ILE A 65 21.41 0.99 8.09
CA ILE A 65 22.16 1.22 6.85
C ILE A 65 22.96 -0.04 6.49
N SER A 66 23.66 -0.66 7.47
CA SER A 66 24.41 -1.90 7.24
C SER A 66 23.49 -3.03 6.76
N ARG A 67 22.27 -3.09 7.30
CA ARG A 67 21.26 -4.07 6.87
C ARG A 67 20.88 -3.90 5.40
N GLU A 68 20.54 -2.66 4.98
CA GLU A 68 20.16 -2.36 3.60
C GLU A 68 21.31 -2.64 2.62
N ARG A 69 22.50 -2.12 2.95
CA ARG A 69 23.70 -2.28 2.12
C ARG A 69 24.12 -3.74 2.00
N GLY A 70 24.23 -4.45 3.13
CA GLY A 70 24.67 -5.85 3.13
C GLY A 70 23.72 -6.75 2.35
N PHE A 71 22.40 -6.52 2.46
CA PHE A 71 21.44 -7.26 1.64
C PHE A 71 21.60 -6.93 0.14
N ALA A 72 21.73 -5.65 -0.20
CA ALA A 72 21.91 -5.22 -1.58
C ALA A 72 23.16 -5.85 -2.23
N GLU A 73 24.29 -5.86 -1.53
CA GLU A 73 25.53 -6.47 -1.98
C GLU A 73 25.40 -7.99 -2.15
N ALA A 74 24.83 -8.68 -1.15
CA ALA A 74 24.64 -10.14 -1.19
C ALA A 74 23.66 -10.57 -2.28
N ALA A 75 22.53 -9.89 -2.42
CA ALA A 75 21.55 -10.17 -3.47
C ALA A 75 22.15 -9.95 -4.87
N ARG A 76 22.89 -8.83 -5.06
CA ARG A 76 23.57 -8.54 -6.32
C ARG A 76 24.61 -9.61 -6.69
N ALA A 77 25.45 -9.99 -5.75
CA ALA A 77 26.43 -11.06 -5.98
C ALA A 77 25.79 -12.38 -6.37
N LEU A 78 24.65 -12.71 -5.74
CA LEU A 78 23.91 -13.93 -6.04
C LEU A 78 23.34 -13.91 -7.46
N TRP A 79 22.61 -12.88 -7.84
CA TRP A 79 22.00 -12.85 -9.17
C TRP A 79 23.04 -12.74 -10.31
N GLN A 80 24.19 -12.14 -10.07
CA GLN A 80 25.30 -12.13 -11.02
C GLN A 80 25.93 -13.51 -11.22
N LYS A 81 25.96 -14.32 -10.15
CA LYS A 81 26.47 -15.70 -10.19
C LYS A 81 25.51 -16.68 -10.88
N GLU A 82 24.21 -16.56 -10.56
CA GLU A 82 23.19 -17.51 -11.00
C GLU A 82 22.69 -17.29 -12.44
N SER A 83 22.98 -16.14 -13.04
CA SER A 83 22.63 -15.79 -14.43
C SER A 83 21.13 -15.97 -14.74
N PHE A 84 20.27 -15.20 -14.06
CA PHE A 84 18.83 -15.13 -14.35
C PHE A 84 18.58 -14.38 -15.66
N ASP A 85 17.50 -14.74 -16.37
CA ASP A 85 17.10 -14.04 -17.60
C ASP A 85 16.56 -12.63 -17.29
N LEU A 86 15.82 -12.49 -16.17
CA LEU A 86 15.36 -11.21 -15.63
C LEU A 86 15.47 -11.16 -14.10
N VAL A 87 15.91 -10.03 -13.58
CA VAL A 87 15.96 -9.72 -12.15
C VAL A 87 15.03 -8.57 -11.85
N GLN A 88 13.93 -8.84 -11.14
CA GLN A 88 13.00 -7.83 -10.64
C GLN A 88 13.25 -7.53 -9.16
N SER A 89 13.70 -6.33 -8.84
CA SER A 89 13.91 -5.90 -7.47
C SER A 89 12.76 -5.06 -6.95
N HIS A 90 12.31 -5.35 -5.73
CA HIS A 90 11.42 -4.51 -4.93
C HIS A 90 12.20 -3.66 -3.93
N GLU A 91 13.52 -3.81 -3.93
CA GLU A 91 14.44 -3.05 -3.10
C GLU A 91 15.29 -2.12 -3.98
N ARG A 92 15.80 -1.04 -3.40
CA ARG A 92 16.60 -0.02 -4.11
C ARG A 92 18.03 -0.49 -4.34
N ILE A 93 18.19 -1.46 -5.25
CA ILE A 93 19.46 -2.12 -5.55
C ILE A 93 19.85 -1.84 -7.00
N PRO A 94 20.95 -1.12 -7.26
CA PRO A 94 21.46 -0.91 -8.62
C PRO A 94 21.86 -2.22 -9.31
N GLY A 95 21.61 -2.33 -10.62
CA GLY A 95 21.99 -3.48 -11.43
C GLY A 95 20.89 -4.55 -11.58
N CYS A 96 19.65 -4.27 -11.17
CA CYS A 96 18.49 -5.09 -11.54
C CYS A 96 17.95 -4.66 -12.91
N ASP A 97 17.29 -5.59 -13.63
CA ASP A 97 16.63 -5.30 -14.91
C ASP A 97 15.33 -4.52 -14.72
N ILE A 98 14.57 -4.87 -13.68
CA ILE A 98 13.27 -4.29 -13.38
C ILE A 98 13.25 -3.82 -11.92
N TYR A 99 12.87 -2.57 -11.70
CA TYR A 99 12.59 -2.08 -10.35
C TYR A 99 11.10 -1.86 -10.13
N ARG A 100 10.54 -2.46 -9.08
CA ARG A 100 9.17 -2.19 -8.66
C ARG A 100 9.13 -1.13 -7.57
N ALA A 101 8.65 0.05 -7.94
CA ALA A 101 8.57 1.24 -7.08
C ALA A 101 7.37 1.20 -6.10
N GLY A 102 7.17 0.05 -5.43
CA GLY A 102 6.04 -0.17 -4.52
C GLY A 102 6.00 0.71 -3.28
N ASP A 103 7.16 1.22 -2.85
CA ASP A 103 7.28 2.12 -1.70
C ASP A 103 7.25 3.62 -2.11
N GLY A 104 7.15 3.90 -3.42
CA GLY A 104 7.18 5.25 -3.95
C GLY A 104 8.55 5.93 -3.84
N VAL A 105 8.55 7.26 -4.00
CA VAL A 105 9.76 8.09 -3.96
C VAL A 105 10.04 8.56 -2.53
N HIS A 106 11.19 8.17 -1.97
CA HIS A 106 11.51 8.42 -0.56
C HIS A 106 11.54 9.91 -0.21
N ARG A 107 12.08 10.75 -1.10
CA ARG A 107 12.10 12.21 -0.92
C ARG A 107 10.68 12.79 -0.84
N ARG A 108 9.73 12.30 -1.66
CA ARG A 108 8.33 12.75 -1.66
C ARG A 108 7.65 12.42 -0.34
N TRP A 109 7.86 11.23 0.19
CA TRP A 109 7.44 10.87 1.54
C TRP A 109 7.98 11.84 2.60
N LEU A 110 9.30 12.15 2.56
CA LEU A 110 9.90 13.08 3.53
C LEU A 110 9.32 14.49 3.43
N LEU A 111 9.00 14.98 2.23
CA LEU A 111 8.36 16.27 2.02
C LEU A 111 6.97 16.30 2.68
N GLN A 112 6.16 15.28 2.51
CA GLN A 112 4.86 15.20 3.18
C GLN A 112 4.99 15.11 4.70
N ARG A 113 5.92 14.31 5.19
CA ARG A 113 6.19 14.21 6.63
C ARG A 113 6.69 15.53 7.22
N ALA A 114 7.48 16.29 6.47
CA ALA A 114 7.98 17.59 6.89
C ALA A 114 6.85 18.61 7.18
N ARG A 115 5.68 18.47 6.54
CA ARG A 115 4.49 19.32 6.80
C ARG A 115 3.99 19.22 8.25
N LEU A 116 4.25 18.10 8.93
CA LEU A 116 3.89 17.88 10.34
C LEU A 116 4.89 18.47 11.34
N LEU A 117 6.05 18.94 10.86
CA LEU A 117 7.18 19.29 11.71
C LEU A 117 7.43 20.81 11.71
N PRO A 118 7.85 21.38 12.85
CA PRO A 118 8.36 22.74 12.89
C PRO A 118 9.64 22.85 12.07
N GLU A 119 9.94 24.06 11.58
CA GLU A 119 10.99 24.30 10.59
C GLU A 119 12.37 23.74 10.98
N TRP A 120 12.77 23.92 12.25
CA TRP A 120 14.06 23.40 12.73
C TRP A 120 14.14 21.86 12.68
N ARG A 121 13.02 21.14 12.89
CA ARG A 121 12.96 19.66 12.76
C ARG A 121 12.95 19.19 11.31
N ARG A 122 12.47 20.02 10.37
CA ARG A 122 12.53 19.70 8.93
C ARG A 122 13.97 19.52 8.46
N LYS A 123 14.86 20.44 8.85
CA LYS A 123 16.32 20.35 8.53
C LYS A 123 16.92 19.04 9.05
N TRP A 124 16.60 18.65 10.28
CA TRP A 124 17.04 17.39 10.88
C TRP A 124 16.50 16.15 10.16
N LEU A 125 15.28 16.19 9.67
CA LEU A 125 14.69 15.09 8.92
C LEU A 125 15.51 14.77 7.66
N PHE A 126 15.85 15.77 6.88
CA PHE A 126 16.64 15.60 5.64
C PHE A 126 18.13 15.33 5.88
N SER A 127 18.69 15.76 7.01
CA SER A 127 20.09 15.48 7.38
C SER A 127 20.30 14.09 7.97
N ASN A 128 19.22 13.35 8.29
CA ASN A 128 19.30 12.03 8.87
C ASN A 128 20.08 11.06 7.96
N ARG A 129 21.12 10.41 8.51
CA ARG A 129 22.03 9.51 7.76
C ARG A 129 21.30 8.40 7.02
N TYR A 130 20.29 7.80 7.62
CA TYR A 130 19.49 6.74 6.99
C TYR A 130 18.68 7.27 5.80
N HIS A 131 18.00 8.41 5.96
CA HIS A 131 17.22 9.01 4.87
C HIS A 131 18.12 9.42 3.70
N ARG A 132 19.30 9.97 3.99
CA ARG A 132 20.30 10.29 2.96
C ARG A 132 20.79 9.05 2.23
N TYR A 133 21.08 7.98 2.96
CA TYR A 133 21.46 6.69 2.36
C TYR A 133 20.38 6.18 1.42
N VAL A 134 19.10 6.16 1.84
CA VAL A 134 17.98 5.69 1.00
C VAL A 134 17.84 6.53 -0.27
N MET A 135 17.89 7.86 -0.16
CA MET A 135 17.84 8.77 -1.32
C MET A 135 19.02 8.56 -2.29
N CYS A 136 20.23 8.31 -1.78
CA CYS A 136 21.38 8.01 -2.62
C CYS A 136 21.25 6.64 -3.32
N ALA A 137 20.79 5.60 -2.60
CA ALA A 137 20.55 4.28 -3.15
C ALA A 137 19.47 4.31 -4.25
N GLU A 138 18.38 5.06 -4.00
CA GLU A 138 17.30 5.26 -4.96
C GLU A 138 17.78 5.95 -6.24
N ARG A 139 18.58 7.02 -6.11
CA ARG A 139 19.20 7.71 -7.26
C ARG A 139 20.14 6.80 -8.05
N ALA A 140 21.00 6.05 -7.35
CA ALA A 140 21.95 5.13 -7.99
C ALA A 140 21.21 4.00 -8.73
N MET A 141 20.11 3.51 -8.18
CA MET A 141 19.29 2.47 -8.80
C MET A 141 18.61 2.97 -10.09
N TYR A 142 18.00 4.18 -10.08
CA TYR A 142 17.39 4.75 -11.29
C TYR A 142 18.39 5.15 -12.37
N ALA A 143 19.64 5.46 -11.98
CA ALA A 143 20.72 5.80 -12.90
C ALA A 143 21.50 4.58 -13.42
N ALA A 144 21.20 3.37 -12.93
CA ALA A 144 21.89 2.17 -13.34
C ALA A 144 21.63 1.83 -14.82
N PRO A 145 22.66 1.57 -15.64
CA PRO A 145 22.48 1.28 -17.07
C PRO A 145 21.73 -0.04 -17.32
N GLU A 146 21.80 -0.96 -16.38
CA GLU A 146 21.14 -2.28 -16.45
C GLU A 146 19.61 -2.15 -16.31
N LEU A 147 19.09 -1.02 -15.77
CA LEU A 147 17.66 -0.85 -15.53
C LEU A 147 16.90 -0.72 -16.86
N LYS A 148 16.20 -1.78 -17.23
CA LYS A 148 15.38 -1.87 -18.45
C LYS A 148 13.99 -1.29 -18.26
N ALA A 149 13.35 -1.57 -17.09
CA ALA A 149 12.00 -1.12 -16.81
C ALA A 149 11.76 -0.77 -15.33
N VAL A 150 10.78 0.10 -15.10
CA VAL A 150 10.24 0.43 -13.77
C VAL A 150 8.77 0.12 -13.73
N ILE A 151 8.33 -0.64 -12.71
CA ILE A 151 6.92 -0.89 -12.44
C ILE A 151 6.46 0.06 -11.34
N CYS A 152 5.50 0.91 -11.63
CA CYS A 152 4.80 1.74 -10.65
C CYS A 152 3.41 1.16 -10.34
N ASN A 153 2.95 1.34 -9.13
CA ASN A 153 1.60 0.93 -8.73
C ASN A 153 0.56 2.06 -8.81
N ALA A 154 0.97 3.23 -9.30
CA ALA A 154 0.11 4.40 -9.55
C ALA A 154 0.77 5.36 -10.55
N GLU A 155 -0.04 6.11 -11.30
CA GLU A 155 0.43 7.20 -12.17
C GLU A 155 1.09 8.33 -11.39
N MET A 156 0.64 8.57 -10.16
CA MET A 156 1.29 9.51 -9.25
C MET A 156 2.78 9.18 -9.09
N ILE A 157 3.12 7.93 -8.87
CA ILE A 157 4.52 7.48 -8.67
C ILE A 157 5.31 7.59 -9.98
N LYS A 158 4.71 7.25 -11.13
CA LYS A 158 5.33 7.45 -12.44
C LYS A 158 5.72 8.91 -12.65
N ARG A 159 4.80 9.85 -12.41
CA ARG A 159 5.07 11.30 -12.52
C ARG A 159 6.19 11.75 -11.58
N GLU A 160 6.22 11.26 -10.35
CA GLU A 160 7.27 11.60 -9.36
C GLU A 160 8.63 11.08 -9.79
N ILE A 161 8.73 9.84 -10.32
CA ILE A 161 9.99 9.26 -10.80
C ILE A 161 10.53 10.03 -12.01
N ILE A 162 9.68 10.38 -12.96
CA ILE A 162 10.07 11.21 -14.12
C ILE A 162 10.61 12.57 -13.62
N ALA A 163 9.87 13.23 -12.72
CA ALA A 163 10.23 14.56 -12.24
C ALA A 163 11.51 14.60 -11.39
N ASP A 164 11.73 13.58 -10.54
CA ASP A 164 12.82 13.60 -9.56
C ASP A 164 14.11 12.92 -10.08
N PHE A 165 14.00 11.99 -11.05
CA PHE A 165 15.14 11.20 -11.54
C PHE A 165 15.33 11.27 -13.06
N GLY A 166 14.42 11.85 -13.81
CA GLY A 166 14.52 11.95 -15.27
C GLY A 166 14.43 10.61 -16.01
N VAL A 167 13.83 9.59 -15.39
CA VAL A 167 13.65 8.28 -16.05
C VAL A 167 12.70 8.45 -17.24
N PRO A 168 13.06 7.97 -18.44
CA PRO A 168 12.20 8.05 -19.62
C PRO A 168 10.83 7.40 -19.38
N ALA A 169 9.76 8.05 -19.87
CA ALA A 169 8.39 7.61 -19.61
C ALA A 169 8.06 6.23 -20.22
N ASP A 170 8.72 5.84 -21.29
CA ASP A 170 8.61 4.54 -21.97
C ASP A 170 9.23 3.40 -21.16
N LYS A 171 10.22 3.69 -20.29
CA LYS A 171 10.74 2.72 -19.33
C LYS A 171 9.82 2.49 -18.13
N ILE A 172 8.77 3.29 -17.93
CA ILE A 172 7.91 3.21 -16.74
C ILE A 172 6.53 2.69 -17.12
N THR A 173 6.20 1.50 -16.61
CA THR A 173 4.88 0.87 -16.77
C THR A 173 4.10 0.97 -15.46
N VAL A 174 2.85 1.43 -15.53
CA VAL A 174 1.95 1.41 -14.36
C VAL A 174 1.19 0.11 -14.35
N ILE A 175 1.37 -0.66 -13.28
CA ILE A 175 0.65 -1.91 -13.01
C ILE A 175 0.05 -1.80 -11.62
N TYR A 176 -1.26 -1.57 -11.56
CA TYR A 176 -1.98 -1.41 -10.31
C TYR A 176 -2.03 -2.70 -9.50
N ASN A 177 -2.20 -2.55 -8.20
CA ASN A 177 -2.44 -3.69 -7.32
C ASN A 177 -3.78 -4.35 -7.65
N ALA A 178 -3.89 -5.64 -7.34
CA ALA A 178 -5.10 -6.43 -7.57
C ALA A 178 -5.81 -6.78 -6.26
N ILE A 179 -7.08 -7.11 -6.36
CA ILE A 179 -7.93 -7.58 -5.27
C ILE A 179 -8.67 -8.87 -5.67
N ASP A 180 -8.78 -9.79 -4.72
CA ASP A 180 -9.71 -10.91 -4.82
C ASP A 180 -11.11 -10.41 -4.49
N ASN A 181 -11.85 -10.01 -5.53
CA ASN A 181 -13.20 -9.46 -5.42
C ASN A 181 -14.27 -10.51 -5.11
N GLN A 182 -13.93 -11.80 -5.10
CA GLN A 182 -14.78 -12.88 -4.60
C GLN A 182 -14.64 -13.07 -3.10
N LYS A 183 -13.49 -12.74 -2.55
CA LYS A 183 -13.23 -12.79 -1.11
C LYS A 183 -13.77 -11.55 -0.40
N PHE A 184 -13.55 -10.36 -0.96
CA PHE A 184 -13.99 -9.09 -0.39
C PHE A 184 -15.36 -8.71 -0.98
N LEU A 185 -16.42 -9.22 -0.33
CA LEU A 185 -17.80 -9.00 -0.74
C LEU A 185 -18.54 -8.09 0.25
N PRO A 186 -19.52 -7.30 -0.23
CA PRO A 186 -20.44 -6.59 0.65
C PRO A 186 -21.17 -7.58 1.58
N ALA A 187 -21.48 -7.16 2.80
CA ALA A 187 -22.41 -7.90 3.66
C ALA A 187 -23.84 -7.74 3.16
N ASN A 188 -24.69 -8.71 3.46
CA ASN A 188 -26.13 -8.46 3.46
C ASN A 188 -26.56 -7.74 4.75
N GLU A 189 -27.79 -7.25 4.82
CA GLU A 189 -28.29 -6.47 5.96
C GLU A 189 -28.20 -7.25 7.28
N GLN A 190 -28.57 -8.52 7.29
CA GLN A 190 -28.53 -9.37 8.49
C GLN A 190 -27.08 -9.56 8.99
N GLN A 191 -26.13 -9.84 8.10
CA GLN A 191 -24.71 -9.97 8.44
C GLN A 191 -24.16 -8.65 9.01
N ARG A 192 -24.50 -7.53 8.38
CA ARG A 192 -24.10 -6.19 8.83
C ARG A 192 -24.61 -5.89 10.23
N GLN A 193 -25.88 -6.19 10.52
CA GLN A 193 -26.48 -6.00 11.84
C GLN A 193 -25.79 -6.85 12.91
N GLN A 194 -25.50 -8.11 12.61
CA GLN A 194 -24.77 -9.02 13.51
C GLN A 194 -23.36 -8.51 13.81
N LEU A 195 -22.63 -8.08 12.78
CA LEU A 195 -21.26 -7.54 12.95
C LEU A 195 -21.28 -6.24 13.75
N ARG A 196 -22.25 -5.35 13.52
CA ARG A 196 -22.39 -4.12 14.31
C ARG A 196 -22.71 -4.42 15.76
N ALA A 197 -23.57 -5.37 16.05
CA ALA A 197 -23.85 -5.83 17.42
C ALA A 197 -22.57 -6.40 18.07
N GLN A 198 -21.83 -7.25 17.36
CA GLN A 198 -20.56 -7.82 17.83
C GLN A 198 -19.53 -6.75 18.17
N TYR A 199 -19.42 -5.70 17.35
CA TYR A 199 -18.49 -4.59 17.58
C TYR A 199 -19.10 -3.49 18.44
N GLN A 200 -20.29 -3.71 19.03
CA GLN A 200 -21.00 -2.75 19.88
C GLN A 200 -21.25 -1.38 19.19
N LEU A 201 -21.45 -1.40 17.87
CA LEU A 201 -21.79 -0.23 17.10
C LEU A 201 -23.31 -0.03 17.09
N PRO A 202 -23.82 1.20 17.26
CA PRO A 202 -25.24 1.46 17.08
C PRO A 202 -25.65 1.16 15.63
N GLN A 203 -26.83 0.51 15.46
CA GLN A 203 -27.25 0.05 14.12
C GLN A 203 -27.40 1.17 13.09
N GLN A 204 -27.82 2.36 13.53
CA GLN A 204 -28.04 3.52 12.67
C GLN A 204 -26.84 4.51 12.65
N ALA A 205 -25.74 4.20 13.37
CA ALA A 205 -24.59 5.08 13.39
C ALA A 205 -23.88 5.09 12.03
N HIS A 206 -23.45 6.26 11.57
CA HIS A 206 -22.51 6.37 10.47
C HIS A 206 -21.13 5.91 10.93
N CYS A 207 -20.62 4.81 10.37
CA CYS A 207 -19.40 4.16 10.82
C CYS A 207 -18.33 4.16 9.74
N LEU A 208 -17.24 4.84 10.01
CA LEU A 208 -16.05 4.86 9.14
C LEU A 208 -15.05 3.82 9.60
N ILE A 209 -14.25 3.30 8.67
CA ILE A 209 -13.14 2.41 8.97
C ILE A 209 -11.81 3.03 8.53
N PHE A 210 -10.81 2.92 9.39
CA PHE A 210 -9.41 3.21 9.12
C PHE A 210 -8.60 1.91 9.25
N VAL A 211 -7.86 1.52 8.21
CA VAL A 211 -7.10 0.27 8.21
C VAL A 211 -5.63 0.52 7.89
N GLY A 212 -4.75 0.08 8.77
CA GLY A 212 -3.31 0.11 8.55
C GLY A 212 -2.47 0.30 9.79
N SER A 213 -1.17 0.04 9.65
CA SER A 213 -0.13 0.33 10.65
C SER A 213 0.65 1.57 10.24
N GLY A 214 1.38 2.19 11.18
CA GLY A 214 2.08 3.45 10.91
C GLY A 214 1.11 4.63 10.86
N PHE A 215 0.41 4.86 11.94
CA PHE A 215 -0.70 5.81 12.10
C PHE A 215 -0.36 7.25 11.68
N GLU A 216 0.90 7.69 11.89
CA GLU A 216 1.36 9.01 11.44
C GLU A 216 1.28 9.11 9.91
N ARG A 217 1.89 8.14 9.19
CA ARG A 217 1.91 8.13 7.73
C ARG A 217 0.52 7.98 7.12
N LYS A 218 -0.32 7.17 7.75
CA LYS A 218 -1.70 6.90 7.30
C LYS A 218 -2.69 8.01 7.67
N GLY A 219 -2.28 9.04 8.42
CA GLY A 219 -3.09 10.21 8.69
C GLY A 219 -4.14 10.05 9.79
N LEU A 220 -3.96 9.10 10.74
CA LEU A 220 -4.97 8.83 11.78
C LEU A 220 -5.31 10.06 12.62
N ALA A 221 -4.35 10.99 12.85
CA ALA A 221 -4.64 12.20 13.61
C ALA A 221 -5.65 13.12 12.89
N ALA A 222 -5.55 13.25 11.56
CA ALA A 222 -6.50 14.00 10.75
C ALA A 222 -7.87 13.31 10.72
N ALA A 223 -7.89 11.97 10.57
CA ALA A 223 -9.11 11.17 10.60
C ALA A 223 -9.86 11.34 11.94
N ILE A 224 -9.16 11.27 13.09
CA ILE A 224 -9.78 11.48 14.41
C ILE A 224 -10.35 12.91 14.55
N ARG A 225 -9.62 13.93 14.08
CA ARG A 225 -10.10 15.32 14.14
C ARG A 225 -11.35 15.53 13.28
N ALA A 226 -11.37 14.98 12.07
CA ALA A 226 -12.52 15.08 11.19
C ALA A 226 -13.75 14.36 11.78
N VAL A 227 -13.56 13.17 12.33
CA VAL A 227 -14.63 12.41 13.01
C VAL A 227 -15.13 13.13 14.28
N ALA A 228 -14.25 13.80 15.02
CA ALA A 228 -14.64 14.56 16.21
C ALA A 228 -15.64 15.69 15.89
N ALA A 229 -15.56 16.25 14.68
CA ALA A 229 -16.47 17.31 14.20
C ALA A 229 -17.81 16.77 13.64
N THR A 230 -18.02 15.45 13.67
CA THR A 230 -19.26 14.78 13.21
C THR A 230 -19.82 13.87 14.30
N ASP A 231 -20.95 13.23 14.03
CA ASP A 231 -21.55 12.18 14.89
C ASP A 231 -21.07 10.76 14.49
N SER A 232 -20.13 10.65 13.54
CA SER A 232 -19.66 9.39 13.01
C SER A 232 -18.79 8.62 14.00
N TYR A 233 -18.81 7.30 13.86
CA TYR A 233 -17.88 6.38 14.52
C TYR A 233 -16.67 6.11 13.64
N LEU A 234 -15.53 5.77 14.25
CA LEU A 234 -14.30 5.37 13.55
C LEU A 234 -13.77 4.05 14.13
N LEU A 235 -13.78 3.01 13.32
CA LEU A 235 -13.08 1.75 13.62
C LEU A 235 -11.64 1.86 13.14
N VAL A 236 -10.68 1.77 14.06
CA VAL A 236 -9.24 1.80 13.77
C VAL A 236 -8.69 0.37 13.82
N VAL A 237 -8.44 -0.22 12.67
CA VAL A 237 -7.92 -1.58 12.52
C VAL A 237 -6.42 -1.51 12.20
N GLY A 238 -5.60 -2.07 13.07
CA GLY A 238 -4.13 -2.03 12.98
C GLY A 238 -3.49 -1.69 14.32
N LYS A 239 -2.17 -1.51 14.32
CA LYS A 239 -1.45 -1.09 15.53
C LYS A 239 -0.33 -0.12 15.22
N ASP A 240 0.04 0.68 16.20
CA ASP A 240 1.19 1.57 16.19
C ASP A 240 1.80 1.68 17.58
N LYS A 241 3.11 1.91 17.64
CA LYS A 241 3.80 2.14 18.92
C LYS A 241 3.29 3.38 19.64
N ALA A 242 2.79 4.37 18.89
CA ALA A 242 2.24 5.62 19.41
C ALA A 242 0.72 5.59 19.63
N GLU A 243 0.06 4.41 19.66
CA GLU A 243 -1.40 4.30 19.80
C GLU A 243 -1.95 5.09 21.00
N LYS A 244 -1.25 5.09 22.13
CA LYS A 244 -1.64 5.88 23.32
C LYS A 244 -1.83 7.36 23.02
N ARG A 245 -0.99 7.93 22.14
CA ARG A 245 -1.10 9.34 21.71
C ARG A 245 -2.42 9.61 20.94
N TYR A 246 -2.84 8.67 20.11
CA TYR A 246 -4.08 8.80 19.32
C TYR A 246 -5.32 8.59 20.18
N ARG A 247 -5.28 7.68 21.17
CA ARG A 247 -6.34 7.56 22.19
C ARG A 247 -6.48 8.85 23.02
N SER A 248 -5.36 9.44 23.45
CA SER A 248 -5.37 10.72 24.15
C SER A 248 -5.89 11.86 23.26
N LEU A 249 -5.64 11.82 21.95
CA LEU A 249 -6.20 12.81 21.02
C LEU A 249 -7.71 12.68 20.94
N ALA A 250 -8.25 11.47 20.78
CA ALA A 250 -9.69 11.23 20.78
C ALA A 250 -10.37 11.70 22.07
N GLN A 251 -9.74 11.43 23.22
CA GLN A 251 -10.23 11.88 24.53
C GLN A 251 -10.26 13.41 24.63
N LYS A 252 -9.18 14.09 24.22
CA LYS A 252 -9.10 15.57 24.24
C LYS A 252 -10.15 16.22 23.33
N LEU A 253 -10.55 15.54 22.26
CA LEU A 253 -11.56 16.01 21.31
C LEU A 253 -12.98 15.56 21.69
N GLY A 254 -13.17 14.83 22.78
CA GLY A 254 -14.49 14.37 23.25
C GLY A 254 -15.14 13.32 22.36
N CYS A 255 -14.34 12.55 21.59
CA CYS A 255 -14.85 11.51 20.71
C CYS A 255 -14.29 10.10 21.01
N ASN A 256 -13.73 9.89 22.21
CA ASN A 256 -13.15 8.60 22.63
C ASN A 256 -14.15 7.44 22.55
N ASP A 257 -15.42 7.65 22.83
CA ASP A 257 -16.47 6.64 22.78
C ASP A 257 -16.84 6.24 21.34
N ARG A 258 -16.52 7.09 20.37
CA ARG A 258 -16.79 6.86 18.94
C ARG A 258 -15.57 6.42 18.15
N VAL A 259 -14.34 6.55 18.69
CA VAL A 259 -13.10 6.10 18.07
C VAL A 259 -12.66 4.78 18.72
N ARG A 260 -12.83 3.67 18.02
CA ARG A 260 -12.60 2.32 18.54
C ARG A 260 -11.37 1.69 17.93
N PHE A 261 -10.38 1.42 18.74
CA PHE A 261 -9.13 0.77 18.33
C PHE A 261 -9.30 -0.76 18.44
N MET A 262 -9.35 -1.43 17.30
CA MET A 262 -9.61 -2.86 17.17
C MET A 262 -8.32 -3.71 17.20
N GLY A 263 -7.14 -3.08 17.21
CA GLY A 263 -5.86 -3.78 17.16
C GLY A 263 -5.59 -4.45 15.81
N VAL A 264 -4.61 -5.37 15.78
CA VAL A 264 -4.28 -6.15 14.59
C VAL A 264 -5.31 -7.26 14.42
N GLN A 265 -5.86 -7.36 13.23
CA GLN A 265 -6.84 -8.37 12.85
C GLN A 265 -6.28 -9.28 11.76
N LYS A 266 -6.43 -10.60 11.90
CA LYS A 266 -6.06 -11.56 10.86
C LYS A 266 -6.98 -11.47 9.64
N GLN A 267 -8.26 -11.19 9.89
CA GLN A 267 -9.28 -11.01 8.86
C GLN A 267 -9.87 -9.60 8.98
N THR A 268 -9.72 -8.78 7.94
CA THR A 268 -10.23 -7.40 7.92
C THR A 268 -11.63 -7.30 7.30
N LEU A 269 -12.06 -8.29 6.54
CA LEU A 269 -13.36 -8.30 5.86
C LEU A 269 -14.55 -7.97 6.77
N PRO A 270 -14.71 -8.57 7.97
CA PRO A 270 -15.87 -8.26 8.83
C PRO A 270 -15.93 -6.80 9.26
N PHE A 271 -14.79 -6.11 9.36
CA PHE A 271 -14.74 -4.70 9.72
C PHE A 271 -15.17 -3.79 8.57
N TYR A 272 -14.80 -4.13 7.32
CA TYR A 272 -15.35 -3.43 6.14
C TYR A 272 -16.84 -3.64 6.04
N GLN A 273 -17.32 -4.85 6.26
CA GLN A 273 -18.74 -5.20 6.20
C GLN A 273 -19.60 -4.51 7.28
N ALA A 274 -19.01 -4.12 8.40
CA ALA A 274 -19.68 -3.34 9.45
C ALA A 274 -19.70 -1.83 9.20
N ALA A 275 -18.79 -1.33 8.33
CA ALA A 275 -18.57 0.08 8.07
C ALA A 275 -19.44 0.62 6.91
N ASP A 276 -19.43 1.96 6.77
CA ASP A 276 -20.11 2.69 5.71
C ASP A 276 -19.15 3.37 4.72
N ALA A 277 -17.89 3.63 5.13
CA ALA A 277 -16.86 4.16 4.25
C ALA A 277 -15.46 3.91 4.80
N LEU A 278 -14.46 3.90 3.91
CA LEU A 278 -13.05 3.97 4.30
C LEU A 278 -12.62 5.43 4.44
N LEU A 279 -12.02 5.78 5.57
CA LEU A 279 -11.38 7.08 5.82
C LEU A 279 -9.87 6.88 5.97
N LEU A 280 -9.11 7.21 4.95
CA LEU A 280 -7.66 7.00 4.90
C LEU A 280 -6.93 8.25 4.37
N PRO A 281 -6.83 9.34 5.14
CA PRO A 281 -6.17 10.57 4.74
C PRO A 281 -4.64 10.45 4.88
N THR A 282 -4.05 9.54 4.11
CA THR A 282 -2.62 9.22 4.21
C THR A 282 -1.75 10.39 3.76
N LEU A 283 -0.67 10.68 4.49
CA LEU A 283 0.29 11.72 4.10
C LEU A 283 1.02 11.37 2.79
N TYR A 284 1.33 10.11 2.60
CA TYR A 284 1.93 9.59 1.38
C TYR A 284 1.78 8.08 1.35
N ASP A 285 1.17 7.58 0.30
CA ASP A 285 1.05 6.15 0.07
C ASP A 285 1.01 5.84 -1.42
N PRO A 286 1.95 5.08 -1.96
CA PRO A 286 1.99 4.73 -3.38
C PRO A 286 0.72 4.05 -3.87
N PHE A 287 0.23 3.04 -3.14
CA PHE A 287 -1.07 2.43 -3.37
C PHE A 287 -1.47 1.49 -2.22
N PRO A 288 -2.29 1.91 -1.28
CA PRO A 288 -2.73 1.06 -0.18
C PRO A 288 -3.82 0.07 -0.64
N ASN A 289 -3.56 -1.23 -0.50
CA ASN A 289 -4.51 -2.30 -0.89
C ASN A 289 -5.88 -2.18 -0.19
N VAL A 290 -5.90 -1.57 0.99
CA VAL A 290 -7.13 -1.36 1.78
C VAL A 290 -8.18 -0.51 1.05
N ILE A 291 -7.77 0.31 0.06
CA ILE A 291 -8.69 1.03 -0.81
C ILE A 291 -9.44 0.04 -1.70
N LEU A 292 -8.74 -0.88 -2.35
CA LEU A 292 -9.37 -1.92 -3.17
C LEU A 292 -10.24 -2.85 -2.31
N GLU A 293 -9.78 -3.20 -1.10
CA GLU A 293 -10.53 -4.03 -0.15
C GLU A 293 -11.86 -3.36 0.23
N ALA A 294 -11.82 -2.07 0.58
CA ALA A 294 -13.01 -1.31 0.93
C ALA A 294 -13.98 -1.16 -0.26
N MET A 295 -13.47 -0.74 -1.42
CA MET A 295 -14.28 -0.58 -2.64
C MET A 295 -14.90 -1.91 -3.08
N SER A 296 -14.19 -3.03 -2.94
CA SER A 296 -14.71 -4.36 -3.22
C SER A 296 -15.87 -4.75 -2.30
N CYS A 297 -15.86 -4.28 -1.05
CA CYS A 297 -16.97 -4.42 -0.11
C CYS A 297 -18.10 -3.40 -0.35
N GLY A 298 -18.05 -2.60 -1.41
CA GLY A 298 -19.06 -1.59 -1.71
C GLY A 298 -18.97 -0.35 -0.82
N LEU A 299 -17.78 -0.03 -0.27
CA LEU A 299 -17.58 1.15 0.55
C LEU A 299 -17.01 2.30 -0.28
N PRO A 300 -17.61 3.48 -0.27
CA PRO A 300 -16.97 4.69 -0.76
C PRO A 300 -15.72 5.02 0.07
N VAL A 301 -14.80 5.76 -0.53
CA VAL A 301 -13.48 6.01 0.05
C VAL A 301 -13.21 7.51 0.16
N ILE A 302 -12.77 7.96 1.33
CA ILE A 302 -12.13 9.26 1.52
C ILE A 302 -10.63 9.03 1.66
N THR A 303 -9.85 9.57 0.75
CA THR A 303 -8.39 9.49 0.78
C THR A 303 -7.73 10.82 0.43
N SER A 304 -6.40 10.84 0.27
CA SER A 304 -5.66 12.08 0.04
C SER A 304 -5.12 12.19 -1.39
N THR A 305 -4.83 13.44 -1.78
CA THR A 305 -4.18 13.77 -3.07
C THR A 305 -2.78 13.17 -3.22
N THR A 306 -2.16 12.74 -2.13
CA THR A 306 -0.83 12.10 -2.07
C THR A 306 -0.91 10.58 -1.87
N CYS A 307 -2.04 10.00 -2.24
CA CYS A 307 -2.31 8.58 -2.25
C CYS A 307 -2.53 8.10 -3.69
N GLY A 308 -1.77 7.11 -4.17
CA GLY A 308 -1.97 6.56 -5.51
C GLY A 308 -3.36 5.93 -5.71
N GLY A 309 -3.98 5.43 -4.64
CA GLY A 309 -5.35 4.94 -4.67
C GLY A 309 -6.41 6.01 -4.98
N ALA A 310 -6.06 7.31 -4.89
CA ALA A 310 -6.94 8.41 -5.31
C ALA A 310 -7.31 8.35 -6.80
N GLU A 311 -6.50 7.69 -7.62
CA GLU A 311 -6.74 7.50 -9.06
C GLU A 311 -7.98 6.63 -9.35
N PHE A 312 -8.46 5.90 -8.35
CA PHE A 312 -9.68 5.10 -8.43
C PHE A 312 -10.91 5.86 -7.94
N ILE A 313 -10.73 7.06 -7.39
CA ILE A 313 -11.82 7.85 -6.80
C ILE A 313 -12.26 8.95 -7.78
N THR A 314 -13.55 8.93 -8.08
CA THR A 314 -14.24 10.03 -8.77
C THR A 314 -15.04 10.77 -7.70
N PRO A 315 -14.67 12.01 -7.35
CA PRO A 315 -15.32 12.77 -6.29
C PRO A 315 -16.83 12.86 -6.47
N GLY A 316 -17.58 12.59 -5.40
CA GLY A 316 -19.05 12.58 -5.40
C GLY A 316 -19.71 11.35 -6.03
N GLN A 317 -18.95 10.50 -6.73
CA GLN A 317 -19.49 9.28 -7.34
C GLN A 317 -19.18 8.03 -6.51
N ASN A 318 -17.92 7.85 -6.08
CA ASN A 318 -17.48 6.68 -5.31
C ASN A 318 -16.60 7.03 -4.11
N GLY A 319 -16.51 8.31 -3.75
CA GLY A 319 -15.75 8.81 -2.63
C GLY A 319 -15.30 10.25 -2.80
N PHE A 320 -14.27 10.65 -2.04
CA PHE A 320 -13.70 11.99 -2.06
C PHE A 320 -12.18 11.95 -1.91
N VAL A 321 -11.52 12.98 -2.47
CA VAL A 321 -10.07 13.17 -2.38
C VAL A 321 -9.78 14.55 -1.81
N CYS A 322 -9.11 14.59 -0.65
CA CYS A 322 -8.80 15.82 0.08
C CYS A 322 -7.29 15.96 0.31
N ASP A 323 -6.80 17.11 0.72
CA ASP A 323 -5.46 17.18 1.31
C ASP A 323 -5.45 16.41 2.65
N ALA A 324 -4.38 15.65 2.91
CA ALA A 324 -4.27 14.80 4.10
C ALA A 324 -4.35 15.56 5.44
N LEU A 325 -4.07 16.87 5.43
CA LEU A 325 -4.04 17.73 6.62
C LEU A 325 -5.20 18.74 6.66
N ASP A 326 -6.04 18.77 5.63
CA ASP A 326 -7.23 19.63 5.60
C ASP A 326 -8.39 18.94 6.32
N VAL A 327 -8.47 19.17 7.63
CA VAL A 327 -9.50 18.59 8.49
C VAL A 327 -10.91 19.08 8.10
N SER A 328 -11.05 20.33 7.60
CA SER A 328 -12.35 20.87 7.16
C SER A 328 -12.86 20.09 5.95
N ALA A 329 -12.04 19.97 4.89
CA ALA A 329 -12.38 19.22 3.69
C ALA A 329 -12.68 17.73 4.00
N LEU A 330 -11.91 17.11 4.92
CA LEU A 330 -12.19 15.75 5.38
C LEU A 330 -13.53 15.64 6.10
N THR A 331 -13.89 16.63 6.93
CA THR A 331 -15.18 16.69 7.64
C THR A 331 -16.33 16.84 6.66
N GLU A 332 -16.22 17.76 5.71
CA GLU A 332 -17.21 17.98 4.65
C GLU A 332 -17.42 16.70 3.80
N ALA A 333 -16.31 16.03 3.45
CA ALA A 333 -16.37 14.76 2.74
C ALA A 333 -17.11 13.68 3.56
N ILE A 334 -16.88 13.59 4.88
CA ILE A 334 -17.60 12.65 5.76
C ILE A 334 -19.10 12.95 5.77
N VAL A 335 -19.48 14.22 5.86
CA VAL A 335 -20.90 14.63 5.87
C VAL A 335 -21.58 14.35 4.53
N ALA A 336 -20.84 14.44 3.42
CA ALA A 336 -21.35 14.18 2.08
C ALA A 336 -21.50 12.70 1.73
N LEU A 337 -20.93 11.79 2.54
CA LEU A 337 -21.12 10.35 2.34
C LEU A 337 -22.56 9.90 2.65
N PRO A 338 -23.05 8.82 1.99
CA PRO A 338 -24.28 8.19 2.39
C PRO A 338 -24.16 7.65 3.83
N ARG A 339 -25.22 7.83 4.63
CA ARG A 339 -25.26 7.32 6.02
C ARG A 339 -25.15 5.80 6.09
N GLN A 340 -25.47 5.12 5.01
CA GLN A 340 -25.34 3.69 4.84
C GLN A 340 -24.80 3.42 3.43
N ALA A 341 -23.66 2.71 3.34
CA ALA A 341 -23.07 2.37 2.04
C ALA A 341 -23.85 1.27 1.33
N LEU A 342 -24.38 0.30 2.09
CA LEU A 342 -25.12 -0.83 1.56
C LEU A 342 -26.35 -0.34 0.78
N GLY A 343 -26.41 -0.69 -0.51
CA GLY A 343 -27.49 -0.28 -1.42
C GLY A 343 -27.44 1.19 -1.85
N SER A 344 -26.37 1.94 -1.52
CA SER A 344 -26.17 3.30 -2.02
C SER A 344 -25.53 3.29 -3.40
N SER A 345 -25.92 4.26 -4.25
CA SER A 345 -25.29 4.46 -5.57
C SER A 345 -23.77 4.68 -5.48
N MET A 346 -23.30 5.37 -4.42
CA MET A 346 -21.88 5.63 -4.21
C MET A 346 -21.13 4.34 -3.85
N GLY A 347 -21.72 3.45 -3.05
CA GLY A 347 -21.15 2.14 -2.72
C GLY A 347 -21.10 1.21 -3.92
N GLU A 348 -22.17 1.19 -4.73
CA GLU A 348 -22.19 0.42 -5.99
C GLU A 348 -21.15 0.91 -6.98
N ALA A 349 -21.03 2.22 -7.18
CA ALA A 349 -20.02 2.83 -8.04
C ALA A 349 -18.60 2.52 -7.56
N ALA A 350 -18.36 2.51 -6.23
CA ALA A 350 -17.07 2.11 -5.67
C ALA A 350 -16.73 0.67 -6.05
N ARG A 351 -17.66 -0.27 -5.88
CA ARG A 351 -17.44 -1.66 -6.23
C ARG A 351 -17.21 -1.86 -7.73
N LEU A 352 -18.03 -1.25 -8.58
CA LEU A 352 -17.93 -1.36 -10.04
C LEU A 352 -16.55 -0.87 -10.54
N ARG A 353 -16.01 0.19 -9.93
CA ARG A 353 -14.73 0.80 -10.33
C ARG A 353 -13.55 -0.16 -10.25
N ILE A 354 -13.60 -1.17 -9.36
CA ILE A 354 -12.46 -2.07 -9.09
C ILE A 354 -12.66 -3.49 -9.62
N MET A 355 -13.78 -3.78 -10.29
CA MET A 355 -14.07 -5.14 -10.75
C MET A 355 -13.05 -5.71 -11.73
N SER A 356 -12.37 -4.84 -12.50
CA SER A 356 -11.28 -5.23 -13.41
C SER A 356 -9.92 -5.39 -12.72
N ALA A 357 -9.77 -4.95 -11.47
CA ALA A 357 -8.51 -5.03 -10.72
C ALA A 357 -8.28 -6.45 -10.15
N THR A 358 -8.31 -7.45 -11.01
CA THR A 358 -8.19 -8.87 -10.63
C THR A 358 -6.74 -9.37 -10.63
N PRO A 359 -6.42 -10.45 -9.88
CA PRO A 359 -5.11 -11.09 -9.95
C PRO A 359 -4.76 -11.58 -11.37
N ALA A 360 -5.72 -12.07 -12.14
CA ALA A 360 -5.52 -12.48 -13.53
C ALA A 360 -5.04 -11.32 -14.41
N HIS A 361 -5.73 -10.17 -14.35
CA HIS A 361 -5.32 -8.97 -15.10
C HIS A 361 -3.93 -8.47 -14.70
N LEU A 362 -3.61 -8.49 -13.40
CA LEU A 362 -2.26 -8.17 -12.90
C LEU A 362 -1.20 -9.09 -13.53
N SER A 363 -1.46 -10.39 -13.56
CA SER A 363 -0.58 -11.40 -14.15
C SER A 363 -0.33 -11.15 -15.63
N GLU A 364 -1.39 -10.93 -16.41
CA GLU A 364 -1.31 -10.63 -17.84
C GLU A 364 -0.40 -9.41 -18.11
N GLN A 365 -0.54 -8.35 -17.32
CA GLN A 365 0.28 -7.15 -17.47
C GLN A 365 1.76 -7.42 -17.15
N LEU A 366 2.06 -8.21 -16.09
CA LEU A 366 3.42 -8.59 -15.75
C LEU A 366 4.06 -9.45 -16.82
N ILE A 367 3.35 -10.48 -17.33
CA ILE A 367 3.84 -11.37 -18.39
C ILE A 367 4.10 -10.59 -19.68
N SER A 368 3.19 -9.68 -20.05
CA SER A 368 3.37 -8.82 -21.22
C SER A 368 4.63 -7.95 -21.09
N LEU A 369 4.90 -7.43 -19.91
CA LEU A 369 6.13 -6.68 -19.64
C LEU A 369 7.38 -7.56 -19.75
N TYR A 370 7.37 -8.75 -19.14
CA TYR A 370 8.52 -9.65 -19.16
C TYR A 370 8.86 -10.13 -20.57
N ASN A 371 7.86 -10.53 -21.35
CA ASN A 371 8.05 -10.96 -22.74
C ASN A 371 8.69 -9.84 -23.57
N ARG A 372 8.18 -8.60 -23.46
CA ARG A 372 8.74 -7.42 -24.15
C ARG A 372 10.21 -7.13 -23.79
N LEU A 373 10.66 -7.52 -22.59
CA LEU A 373 12.04 -7.28 -22.14
C LEU A 373 12.98 -8.43 -22.49
N LEU A 374 12.45 -9.61 -22.83
CA LEU A 374 13.19 -10.79 -23.26
C LEU A 374 13.38 -10.85 -24.78
N ASP A 375 12.49 -10.21 -25.55
CA ASP A 375 12.60 -10.00 -27.00
C ASP A 375 13.68 -8.94 -27.30
#